data_41ea08685ff188a57233b8ee45234926
#
_entry.id   41ea08685ff188a57233b8ee45234926
#
_cell.length_a   1.000
_cell.length_b   1.000
_cell.length_c   1.000
_cell.angle_alpha   90.00
_cell.angle_beta   90.00
_cell.angle_gamma   90.00
#
_symmetry.space_group_name_H-M   'P 1'
#
loop_
_entity.id
_entity.type
_entity.pdbx_description
1 polymer ?
#
loop_
_entity_poly.entity_id
_entity_poly.type
_entity_poly.pdbx_seq_one_letter_code
_entity_poly.pdbx_strand_id
1 'polypeptide(L)'
;MKTTLLLAAVLTLGSSLCAVPSDAQNKKEQGDIWLDINGVRDLTADSIDIANQARPIPGSSRKGDTPVLFLVGNSTMRTGTRGNGDNGQWGWGFYAHEYFDANKITVENHALGGTSPRTFYKSPDLWQRTLSGVRKGDYVFLELGHNDNGPIDEIRARSSYRPTGKLSISDDSVIIYNKVKKCQDTVYTFGGYTRRFINEVRAKGATPVLFTLTPRNAYEATDTNRIQRKLTDFTPAIFAIGKEMNVPVIDLNDISARKLETYGKWKTDYHFYRDKIHSSAFGARMNAESAAVGLAACDDPQVKELKTYLIAEKVSPDYEAKLLAWEPNNYDKKGNVTPKTKTAEEKKTKTRIYLCGDSTGKNEDKKPDGMWGWGSQAYTVFDEAKCTFINAAKAGRSTRTYLLEDRWEEVYRTLRPGDYVLIQFGHNDIGGIDKDKERGVIPCAKDTSHVYHLKSNGKNLVVYSYGWYLHKMIVDCKEKGAIPVILSFTPRNEWHEGKGGVRGTFYPVNEKKGKHYIERRNDNYIPQWCKQVADENGVEFIDIHNISADYLDKKCGSKAKAMEYFNHDHTHTSLLGARNNALSLKKGLEAAKSPLAQYLK
;
A
#
# COMPACT_ATOMS: atom_id res chain seq x y z
N MET A 1 12.50 -77.87 -6.01
CA MET A 1 13.10 -76.99 -7.03
C MET A 1 12.66 -75.57 -6.73
N LYS A 2 13.54 -74.80 -6.13
CA LYS A 2 13.29 -73.37 -5.77
C LYS A 2 13.99 -72.47 -6.80
N THR A 3 13.24 -71.74 -7.53
CA THR A 3 13.76 -70.80 -8.51
C THR A 3 13.93 -69.39 -7.86
N THR A 4 15.15 -68.99 -7.76
CA THR A 4 15.55 -67.68 -7.20
C THR A 4 15.44 -66.61 -8.29
N LEU A 5 14.61 -65.59 -8.10
CA LEU A 5 14.59 -64.37 -8.95
C LEU A 5 15.59 -63.37 -8.37
N LEU A 6 16.59 -63.05 -9.17
CA LEU A 6 17.47 -61.89 -8.95
C LEU A 6 16.72 -60.60 -9.33
N LEU A 7 16.52 -59.71 -8.37
CA LEU A 7 16.06 -58.36 -8.64
C LEU A 7 17.30 -57.48 -8.84
N ALA A 8 17.50 -57.01 -10.06
CA ALA A 8 18.50 -55.98 -10.37
C ALA A 8 18.00 -54.62 -9.88
N ALA A 9 18.68 -54.07 -8.88
CA ALA A 9 18.45 -52.71 -8.44
C ALA A 9 19.08 -51.74 -9.43
N VAL A 10 18.26 -51.03 -10.19
CA VAL A 10 18.68 -49.88 -10.96
C VAL A 10 18.79 -48.71 -10.00
N LEU A 11 20.01 -48.30 -9.70
CA LEU A 11 20.31 -47.04 -9.02
C LEU A 11 20.07 -45.86 -10.00
N THR A 12 18.87 -45.32 -9.97
CA THR A 12 18.64 -43.97 -10.52
C THR A 12 19.18 -42.96 -9.51
N LEU A 13 20.28 -42.33 -9.85
CA LEU A 13 20.73 -41.10 -9.20
C LEU A 13 19.71 -40.01 -9.51
N GLY A 14 18.66 -39.95 -8.69
CA GLY A 14 17.77 -38.83 -8.65
C GLY A 14 18.52 -37.65 -8.04
N SER A 15 18.73 -36.60 -8.81
CA SER A 15 19.09 -35.28 -8.29
C SER A 15 18.00 -34.84 -7.34
N SER A 16 18.21 -35.09 -6.04
CA SER A 16 17.34 -34.58 -4.98
C SER A 16 17.45 -33.07 -4.94
N LEU A 17 16.55 -32.40 -5.64
CA LEU A 17 16.22 -31.02 -5.37
C LEU A 17 15.76 -30.95 -3.92
N CYS A 18 16.55 -30.27 -3.08
CA CYS A 18 16.27 -30.12 -1.66
C CYS A 18 14.94 -29.37 -1.46
N ALA A 19 13.87 -30.11 -1.39
CA ALA A 19 12.64 -29.62 -0.78
C ALA A 19 12.89 -29.55 0.73
N VAL A 20 13.06 -28.36 1.26
CA VAL A 20 13.04 -28.14 2.71
C VAL A 20 11.60 -28.36 3.16
N PRO A 21 11.33 -29.12 4.23
CA PRO A 21 9.98 -29.27 4.74
C PRO A 21 9.39 -27.90 5.05
N SER A 22 8.34 -27.53 4.36
CA SER A 22 7.68 -26.22 4.44
C SER A 22 7.20 -25.86 5.86
N ASP A 23 6.92 -26.85 6.69
CA ASP A 23 6.29 -26.62 7.99
C ASP A 23 7.22 -26.18 9.12
N ALA A 24 8.51 -26.52 9.08
CA ALA A 24 9.43 -26.14 10.14
C ALA A 24 10.00 -24.71 9.96
N GLN A 25 10.15 -24.26 8.72
CA GLN A 25 10.58 -22.90 8.39
C GLN A 25 9.46 -21.88 8.58
N ASN A 26 8.24 -22.22 8.23
CA ASN A 26 7.08 -21.35 8.39
C ASN A 26 6.85 -20.92 9.86
N LYS A 27 7.11 -21.78 10.83
CA LYS A 27 6.90 -21.45 12.25
C LYS A 27 7.86 -20.41 12.82
N LYS A 28 9.12 -20.37 12.37
CA LYS A 28 10.12 -19.38 12.83
C LYS A 28 9.97 -18.02 12.14
N GLU A 29 9.41 -18.02 10.95
CA GLU A 29 9.32 -16.83 10.09
C GLU A 29 7.95 -16.16 10.15
N GLN A 30 6.95 -16.79 10.75
CA GLN A 30 5.58 -16.27 10.88
C GLN A 30 5.48 -14.95 11.66
N GLY A 31 6.49 -14.61 12.46
CA GLY A 31 6.59 -13.32 13.12
C GLY A 31 7.12 -12.18 12.27
N ASP A 32 7.69 -12.47 11.08
CA ASP A 32 8.25 -11.46 10.19
C ASP A 32 7.31 -11.17 9.03
N ILE A 33 6.58 -10.10 9.16
CA ILE A 33 5.58 -9.67 8.18
C ILE A 33 6.12 -9.49 6.76
N TRP A 34 7.39 -9.09 6.64
CA TRP A 34 8.04 -8.89 5.34
C TRP A 34 8.07 -10.14 4.51
N LEU A 35 8.36 -11.23 5.18
CA LEU A 35 8.48 -12.51 4.56
C LEU A 35 7.17 -12.97 3.97
N ASP A 36 6.11 -12.82 4.75
CA ASP A 36 4.79 -13.23 4.32
C ASP A 36 4.26 -12.42 3.16
N ILE A 37 4.58 -11.15 3.14
CA ILE A 37 4.09 -10.25 2.11
C ILE A 37 4.83 -10.47 0.81
N ASN A 38 6.13 -10.68 0.87
CA ASN A 38 6.93 -10.86 -0.34
C ASN A 38 6.72 -12.22 -1.01
N GLY A 39 6.25 -13.23 -0.28
CA GLY A 39 5.95 -14.57 -0.82
C GLY A 39 7.14 -15.32 -1.45
N VAL A 40 8.37 -14.80 -1.30
CA VAL A 40 9.56 -15.32 -2.00
C VAL A 40 10.71 -15.55 -1.02
N ARG A 41 10.39 -15.89 0.20
CA ARG A 41 11.36 -16.08 1.27
C ARG A 41 12.43 -17.06 0.96
N ASP A 42 12.02 -18.16 0.41
CA ASP A 42 12.85 -19.34 0.23
C ASP A 42 13.28 -19.53 -1.21
N LEU A 43 12.74 -18.77 -2.14
CA LEU A 43 12.95 -18.99 -3.57
C LEU A 43 12.79 -20.47 -3.92
N THR A 44 11.72 -21.10 -3.40
CA THR A 44 11.38 -22.50 -3.76
C THR A 44 11.05 -22.58 -5.24
N ALA A 45 11.17 -23.77 -5.82
CA ALA A 45 10.84 -23.98 -7.23
C ALA A 45 9.44 -23.49 -7.57
N ASP A 46 8.44 -23.80 -6.72
CA ASP A 46 7.06 -23.35 -6.93
C ASP A 46 6.91 -21.82 -6.87
N SER A 47 7.57 -21.16 -5.90
CA SER A 47 7.56 -19.70 -5.80
C SER A 47 8.20 -19.02 -7.00
N ILE A 48 9.29 -19.62 -7.53
CA ILE A 48 9.97 -19.12 -8.72
C ILE A 48 9.10 -19.31 -9.95
N ASP A 49 8.44 -20.45 -10.08
CA ASP A 49 7.55 -20.72 -11.21
C ASP A 49 6.38 -19.76 -11.26
N ILE A 50 5.71 -19.51 -10.14
CA ILE A 50 4.64 -18.51 -10.03
C ILE A 50 5.17 -17.13 -10.38
N ALA A 51 6.34 -16.74 -9.87
CA ALA A 51 6.96 -15.47 -10.15
C ALA A 51 7.35 -15.33 -11.64
N ASN A 52 7.82 -16.40 -12.26
CA ASN A 52 8.16 -16.42 -13.67
C ASN A 52 6.93 -16.29 -14.57
N GLN A 53 5.83 -16.92 -14.21
CA GLN A 53 4.55 -16.76 -14.91
C GLN A 53 4.01 -15.34 -14.82
N ALA A 54 4.19 -14.67 -13.68
CA ALA A 54 3.71 -13.31 -13.44
C ALA A 54 4.67 -12.23 -13.97
N ARG A 55 5.93 -12.55 -14.23
CA ARG A 55 6.91 -11.63 -14.82
C ARG A 55 6.90 -11.76 -16.35
N PRO A 56 7.20 -10.70 -17.09
CA PRO A 56 7.29 -10.79 -18.56
C PRO A 56 8.33 -11.82 -18.99
N ILE A 57 8.12 -12.43 -20.14
CA ILE A 57 9.19 -13.17 -20.83
C ILE A 57 10.24 -12.14 -21.24
N PRO A 58 11.53 -12.32 -20.87
CA PRO A 58 12.54 -11.31 -21.10
C PRO A 58 12.67 -10.91 -22.58
N GLY A 59 12.50 -9.63 -22.84
CA GLY A 59 12.55 -9.04 -24.19
C GLY A 59 11.25 -9.21 -25.01
N SER A 60 10.20 -9.79 -24.44
CA SER A 60 8.93 -10.02 -25.17
C SER A 60 8.13 -8.75 -25.43
N SER A 61 8.36 -7.69 -24.66
CA SER A 61 7.69 -6.40 -24.87
C SER A 61 8.26 -5.59 -26.04
N ARG A 62 9.38 -6.03 -26.60
CA ARG A 62 10.09 -5.34 -27.67
C ARG A 62 9.20 -5.16 -28.90
N LYS A 63 9.17 -3.95 -29.43
CA LYS A 63 8.45 -3.60 -30.65
C LYS A 63 9.45 -3.37 -31.80
N GLY A 64 9.55 -4.31 -32.72
CA GLY A 64 10.56 -4.25 -33.76
C GLY A 64 11.98 -4.19 -33.17
N ASP A 65 12.74 -3.16 -33.54
CA ASP A 65 14.12 -2.93 -33.09
C ASP A 65 14.21 -1.97 -31.89
N THR A 66 13.06 -1.57 -31.27
CA THR A 66 13.09 -0.65 -30.14
C THR A 66 13.81 -1.28 -28.95
N PRO A 67 14.56 -0.49 -28.15
CA PRO A 67 15.19 -1.00 -26.95
C PRO A 67 14.16 -1.39 -25.88
N VAL A 68 14.60 -2.23 -24.95
CA VAL A 68 13.87 -2.58 -23.73
C VAL A 68 14.64 -2.08 -22.53
N LEU A 69 13.92 -1.48 -21.59
CA LEU A 69 14.41 -1.15 -20.26
C LEU A 69 14.05 -2.29 -19.30
N PHE A 70 15.05 -3.03 -18.87
CA PHE A 70 14.92 -4.10 -17.88
C PHE A 70 15.10 -3.54 -16.46
N LEU A 71 14.12 -3.75 -15.60
CA LEU A 71 14.21 -3.38 -14.19
C LEU A 71 14.59 -4.61 -13.37
N VAL A 72 15.71 -4.53 -12.67
CA VAL A 72 16.27 -5.60 -11.81
C VAL A 72 16.40 -5.08 -10.39
N GLY A 73 15.67 -5.67 -9.47
CA GLY A 73 15.60 -5.20 -8.09
C GLY A 73 14.90 -6.18 -7.15
N ASN A 74 14.59 -5.69 -5.97
CA ASN A 74 13.89 -6.44 -4.93
C ASN A 74 12.44 -5.97 -4.75
N SER A 75 11.90 -6.11 -3.52
CA SER A 75 10.50 -5.75 -3.21
C SER A 75 10.18 -4.26 -3.37
N THR A 76 11.14 -3.37 -3.21
CA THR A 76 10.90 -1.93 -3.42
C THR A 76 10.63 -1.59 -4.88
N MET A 77 11.13 -2.42 -5.80
CA MET A 77 10.86 -2.33 -7.23
C MET A 77 9.71 -3.24 -7.67
N ARG A 78 9.51 -4.41 -7.01
CA ARG A 78 8.41 -5.34 -7.22
C ARG A 78 8.10 -6.14 -5.97
N THR A 79 6.92 -5.98 -5.41
CA THR A 79 6.45 -6.76 -4.25
C THR A 79 5.66 -7.99 -4.66
N GLY A 80 5.71 -9.02 -3.81
CA GLY A 80 5.02 -10.28 -4.03
C GLY A 80 5.44 -11.01 -5.30
N THR A 81 4.81 -12.15 -5.57
CA THR A 81 5.11 -12.95 -6.76
C THR A 81 4.54 -12.32 -8.03
N ARG A 82 3.38 -11.70 -7.97
CA ARG A 82 2.69 -11.10 -9.13
C ARG A 82 3.12 -9.67 -9.42
N GLY A 83 3.57 -8.92 -8.40
CA GLY A 83 4.04 -7.55 -8.56
C GLY A 83 2.97 -6.52 -8.95
N ASN A 84 1.70 -6.82 -8.68
CA ASN A 84 0.53 -6.02 -9.05
C ASN A 84 -0.19 -5.42 -7.83
N GLY A 85 0.47 -5.38 -6.68
CA GLY A 85 -0.10 -4.84 -5.43
C GLY A 85 -1.14 -5.74 -4.76
N ASP A 86 -1.27 -7.02 -5.16
CA ASP A 86 -2.25 -7.96 -4.63
C ASP A 86 -2.08 -8.26 -3.13
N ASN A 87 -0.89 -8.00 -2.58
CA ASN A 87 -0.60 -8.06 -1.15
C ASN A 87 -0.66 -6.68 -0.45
N GLY A 88 -1.14 -5.64 -1.13
CA GLY A 88 -1.23 -4.27 -0.64
C GLY A 88 0.09 -3.48 -0.67
N GLN A 89 1.20 -4.10 -1.04
CA GLN A 89 2.48 -3.45 -1.25
C GLN A 89 2.77 -3.30 -2.74
N TRP A 90 3.34 -2.17 -3.10
CA TRP A 90 3.65 -1.82 -4.48
C TRP A 90 5.13 -1.53 -4.64
N GLY A 91 5.71 -2.01 -5.72
CA GLY A 91 7.05 -1.62 -6.11
C GLY A 91 7.01 -0.53 -7.18
N TRP A 92 7.97 0.42 -7.14
CA TRP A 92 8.01 1.54 -8.07
C TRP A 92 8.19 1.10 -9.54
N GLY A 93 8.78 -0.05 -9.77
CA GLY A 93 8.94 -0.60 -11.11
C GLY A 93 7.61 -0.93 -11.81
N PHE A 94 6.51 -1.08 -11.05
CA PHE A 94 5.17 -1.23 -11.63
C PHE A 94 4.72 0.04 -12.38
N TYR A 95 5.08 1.22 -11.87
CA TYR A 95 4.68 2.51 -12.45
C TYR A 95 5.74 3.12 -13.38
N ALA A 96 6.94 2.53 -13.48
CA ALA A 96 8.05 3.09 -14.26
C ALA A 96 7.70 3.34 -15.72
N HIS A 97 6.90 2.46 -16.33
CA HIS A 97 6.49 2.59 -17.73
C HIS A 97 5.68 3.86 -18.02
N GLU A 98 5.05 4.46 -17.02
CA GLU A 98 4.25 5.67 -17.17
C GLU A 98 5.09 6.91 -17.56
N TYR A 99 6.41 6.84 -17.36
CA TYR A 99 7.36 7.94 -17.61
C TYR A 99 8.10 7.83 -18.93
N PHE A 100 7.93 6.74 -19.66
CA PHE A 100 8.60 6.49 -20.93
C PHE A 100 7.62 6.46 -22.11
N ASP A 101 8.07 6.98 -23.26
CA ASP A 101 7.32 6.87 -24.51
C ASP A 101 7.35 5.42 -25.02
N ALA A 102 6.22 4.75 -24.92
CA ALA A 102 6.05 3.35 -25.30
C ALA A 102 6.25 3.06 -26.81
N ASN A 103 6.40 4.10 -27.65
CA ASN A 103 6.76 3.97 -29.06
C ASN A 103 8.28 3.94 -29.26
N LYS A 104 9.06 4.43 -28.28
CA LYS A 104 10.52 4.50 -28.36
C LYS A 104 11.22 3.44 -27.53
N ILE A 105 10.64 3.06 -26.39
CA ILE A 105 11.18 2.06 -25.47
C ILE A 105 10.06 1.35 -24.73
N THR A 106 10.23 0.08 -24.42
CA THR A 106 9.33 -0.67 -23.53
C THR A 106 10.01 -0.96 -22.22
N VAL A 107 9.23 -1.10 -21.13
CA VAL A 107 9.73 -1.33 -19.78
C VAL A 107 9.28 -2.70 -19.29
N GLU A 108 10.23 -3.52 -18.88
CA GLU A 108 9.97 -4.85 -18.31
C GLU A 108 10.47 -4.91 -16.85
N ASN A 109 9.57 -5.21 -15.93
CA ASN A 109 9.92 -5.34 -14.51
C ASN A 109 10.24 -6.80 -14.16
N HIS A 110 11.53 -7.13 -14.08
CA HIS A 110 12.07 -8.45 -13.73
C HIS A 110 12.46 -8.55 -12.25
N ALA A 111 12.28 -7.49 -11.46
CA ALA A 111 12.55 -7.50 -10.03
C ALA A 111 11.71 -8.57 -9.31
N LEU A 112 12.15 -9.01 -8.14
CA LEU A 112 11.45 -9.97 -7.32
C LEU A 112 11.65 -9.68 -5.83
N GLY A 113 10.55 -9.63 -5.08
CA GLY A 113 10.55 -9.40 -3.64
C GLY A 113 11.38 -10.42 -2.87
N GLY A 114 12.04 -9.96 -1.79
CA GLY A 114 12.88 -10.82 -0.94
C GLY A 114 14.29 -11.09 -1.45
N THR A 115 14.62 -10.71 -2.68
CA THR A 115 15.94 -10.97 -3.27
C THR A 115 17.01 -9.96 -2.84
N SER A 116 18.24 -10.44 -2.74
CA SER A 116 19.46 -9.67 -2.56
C SER A 116 20.33 -9.74 -3.84
N PRO A 117 21.42 -8.99 -3.96
CA PRO A 117 22.36 -9.17 -5.07
C PRO A 117 22.78 -10.63 -5.25
N ARG A 118 23.12 -11.31 -4.13
CA ARG A 118 23.50 -12.72 -4.13
C ARG A 118 22.40 -13.64 -4.64
N THR A 119 21.20 -13.55 -4.06
CA THR A 119 20.13 -14.49 -4.40
C THR A 119 19.55 -14.23 -5.78
N PHE A 120 19.51 -12.97 -6.23
CA PHE A 120 19.09 -12.65 -7.58
C PHE A 120 20.11 -13.14 -8.61
N TYR A 121 21.40 -12.90 -8.37
CA TYR A 121 22.47 -13.32 -9.29
C TYR A 121 22.58 -14.83 -9.42
N LYS A 122 22.51 -15.55 -8.29
CA LYS A 122 22.74 -17.00 -8.24
C LYS A 122 21.56 -17.86 -8.65
N SER A 123 20.39 -17.28 -8.80
CA SER A 123 19.24 -18.01 -9.33
C SER A 123 19.24 -17.95 -10.85
N PRO A 124 19.31 -19.11 -11.53
CA PRO A 124 19.23 -19.16 -12.99
C PRO A 124 17.89 -18.64 -13.51
N ASP A 125 16.84 -18.82 -12.74
CA ASP A 125 15.47 -18.37 -13.08
C ASP A 125 15.25 -16.87 -12.85
N LEU A 126 16.22 -16.17 -12.25
CA LEU A 126 16.18 -14.73 -12.05
C LEU A 126 17.15 -14.01 -12.99
N TRP A 127 18.45 -14.04 -12.66
CA TRP A 127 19.41 -13.25 -13.42
C TRP A 127 19.67 -13.79 -14.83
N GLN A 128 20.01 -15.06 -14.95
CA GLN A 128 20.33 -15.64 -16.27
C GLN A 128 19.12 -15.61 -17.20
N ARG A 129 17.93 -15.87 -16.64
CA ARG A 129 16.69 -15.73 -17.38
C ARG A 129 16.51 -14.28 -17.87
N THR A 130 16.66 -13.28 -17.01
CA THR A 130 16.54 -11.86 -17.39
C THR A 130 17.57 -11.49 -18.46
N LEU A 131 18.83 -11.87 -18.25
CA LEU A 131 19.95 -11.59 -19.15
C LEU A 131 19.76 -12.24 -20.55
N SER A 132 19.02 -13.34 -20.65
CA SER A 132 18.74 -14.00 -21.93
C SER A 132 17.95 -13.13 -22.91
N GLY A 133 17.13 -12.20 -22.41
CA GLY A 133 16.36 -11.25 -23.23
C GLY A 133 17.08 -9.94 -23.55
N VAL A 134 18.19 -9.67 -22.85
CA VAL A 134 18.97 -8.43 -23.02
C VAL A 134 19.77 -8.47 -24.31
N ARG A 135 19.70 -7.40 -25.08
CA ARG A 135 20.39 -7.22 -26.38
C ARG A 135 21.16 -5.91 -26.42
N LYS A 136 21.99 -5.76 -27.44
CA LYS A 136 22.69 -4.50 -27.75
C LYS A 136 21.68 -3.35 -27.88
N GLY A 137 21.98 -2.23 -27.20
CA GLY A 137 21.13 -1.03 -27.17
C GLY A 137 20.05 -1.02 -26.07
N ASP A 138 19.87 -2.12 -25.33
CA ASP A 138 18.98 -2.16 -24.18
C ASP A 138 19.58 -1.45 -22.95
N TYR A 139 18.74 -1.23 -21.96
CA TYR A 139 19.12 -0.64 -20.68
C TYR A 139 18.72 -1.57 -19.52
N VAL A 140 19.55 -1.63 -18.49
CA VAL A 140 19.27 -2.42 -17.28
C VAL A 140 19.43 -1.55 -16.05
N PHE A 141 18.33 -1.29 -15.35
CA PHE A 141 18.33 -0.62 -14.05
C PHE A 141 18.54 -1.62 -12.92
N LEU A 142 19.49 -1.32 -12.04
CA LEU A 142 19.90 -2.20 -10.93
C LEU A 142 19.67 -1.49 -9.59
N GLU A 143 18.71 -2.00 -8.78
CA GLU A 143 18.43 -1.55 -7.40
C GLU A 143 18.33 -2.76 -6.48
N LEU A 144 19.44 -3.23 -5.94
CA LEU A 144 19.51 -4.39 -5.06
C LEU A 144 20.35 -4.06 -3.81
N GLY A 145 19.81 -4.36 -2.61
CA GLY A 145 20.54 -4.11 -1.35
C GLY A 145 19.69 -4.26 -0.10
N HIS A 146 18.41 -3.87 -0.11
CA HIS A 146 17.55 -3.90 1.09
C HIS A 146 17.55 -5.25 1.83
N ASN A 147 17.69 -6.34 1.11
CA ASN A 147 17.70 -7.71 1.63
C ASN A 147 19.11 -8.29 1.83
N ASP A 148 20.15 -7.52 1.55
CA ASP A 148 21.55 -7.94 1.77
C ASP A 148 21.94 -7.75 3.25
N ASN A 149 21.35 -8.56 4.11
CA ASN A 149 21.56 -8.52 5.54
C ASN A 149 21.34 -9.91 6.17
N GLY A 150 21.73 -10.04 7.44
CA GLY A 150 21.61 -11.27 8.21
C GLY A 150 22.77 -12.25 8.00
N PRO A 151 22.63 -13.48 8.49
CA PRO A 151 23.67 -14.52 8.36
C PRO A 151 23.95 -14.86 6.90
N ILE A 152 25.20 -15.17 6.62
CA ILE A 152 25.66 -15.53 5.28
C ILE A 152 25.32 -16.98 4.88
N ASP A 153 25.18 -17.87 5.87
CA ASP A 153 25.09 -19.32 5.68
C ASP A 153 23.80 -19.97 6.17
N GLU A 154 22.98 -19.23 6.92
CA GLU A 154 21.76 -19.76 7.53
C GLU A 154 20.56 -18.82 7.40
N ILE A 155 19.40 -19.22 7.91
CA ILE A 155 18.10 -18.56 7.83
C ILE A 155 17.69 -18.38 6.38
N ARG A 156 18.09 -17.31 5.72
CA ARG A 156 17.81 -17.03 4.31
C ARG A 156 19.06 -17.09 3.44
N ALA A 157 20.23 -17.10 4.06
CA ALA A 157 21.54 -17.15 3.38
C ALA A 157 21.64 -16.18 2.20
N ARG A 158 21.16 -14.95 2.36
CA ARG A 158 21.05 -13.97 1.27
C ARG A 158 22.03 -12.82 1.35
N SER A 159 22.76 -12.70 2.45
CA SER A 159 23.81 -11.67 2.59
C SER A 159 24.98 -11.94 1.66
N SER A 160 25.55 -10.86 1.13
CA SER A 160 26.88 -10.86 0.52
C SER A 160 27.98 -11.07 1.57
N TYR A 161 29.18 -11.44 1.10
CA TYR A 161 30.34 -11.61 1.97
C TYR A 161 30.81 -10.26 2.51
N ARG A 162 31.17 -10.23 3.78
CA ARG A 162 31.61 -9.04 4.51
C ARG A 162 32.92 -9.33 5.24
N PRO A 163 34.07 -9.19 4.59
CA PRO A 163 35.39 -9.57 5.14
C PRO A 163 35.67 -8.99 6.53
N THR A 164 35.22 -7.76 6.78
CA THR A 164 35.41 -7.02 8.02
C THR A 164 34.14 -6.85 8.84
N GLY A 165 33.10 -7.63 8.54
CA GLY A 165 31.75 -7.45 9.12
C GLY A 165 30.97 -6.26 8.55
N LYS A 166 31.60 -5.40 7.75
CA LYS A 166 30.99 -4.26 7.07
C LYS A 166 30.74 -4.56 5.61
N LEU A 167 29.83 -3.81 4.99
CA LEU A 167 29.59 -3.87 3.55
C LEU A 167 30.91 -3.63 2.81
N SER A 168 31.20 -4.47 1.81
CA SER A 168 32.45 -4.39 1.05
C SER A 168 32.20 -4.16 -0.43
N ILE A 169 32.94 -3.24 -1.02
CA ILE A 169 32.96 -2.96 -2.46
C ILE A 169 34.07 -3.72 -3.20
N SER A 170 34.91 -4.50 -2.51
CA SER A 170 35.93 -5.34 -3.16
C SER A 170 35.32 -6.41 -4.05
N ASP A 171 36.12 -7.11 -4.83
CA ASP A 171 35.68 -8.31 -5.61
C ASP A 171 36.05 -9.63 -4.89
N ASP A 172 36.13 -9.59 -3.57
CA ASP A 172 36.46 -10.77 -2.78
C ASP A 172 35.30 -11.74 -2.71
N SER A 173 35.63 -12.99 -2.39
CA SER A 173 34.66 -14.05 -2.13
C SER A 173 35.13 -14.98 -1.02
N VAL A 174 34.19 -15.75 -0.49
CA VAL A 174 34.44 -16.81 0.48
C VAL A 174 33.65 -18.05 0.09
N ILE A 175 34.20 -19.21 0.33
CA ILE A 175 33.49 -20.48 0.20
C ILE A 175 32.95 -20.85 1.58
N ILE A 176 31.62 -21.04 1.66
CA ILE A 176 30.93 -21.42 2.89
C ILE A 176 30.10 -22.68 2.67
N TYR A 177 29.77 -23.38 3.77
CA TYR A 177 28.70 -24.35 3.73
C TYR A 177 27.36 -23.67 3.98
N ASN A 178 26.54 -23.57 2.95
CA ASN A 178 25.21 -22.96 3.04
C ASN A 178 24.25 -23.95 3.71
N LYS A 179 23.90 -23.68 4.97
CA LYS A 179 23.02 -24.56 5.77
C LYS A 179 21.60 -24.65 5.24
N VAL A 180 21.13 -23.60 4.52
CA VAL A 180 19.81 -23.56 3.90
C VAL A 180 19.77 -24.45 2.66
N LYS A 181 20.75 -24.30 1.76
CA LYS A 181 20.87 -25.07 0.51
C LYS A 181 21.58 -26.41 0.69
N LYS A 182 22.18 -26.66 1.87
CA LYS A 182 22.96 -27.86 2.21
C LYS A 182 24.08 -28.17 1.21
N CYS A 183 24.79 -27.15 0.76
CA CYS A 183 25.86 -27.29 -0.22
C CYS A 183 26.97 -26.25 0.02
N GLN A 184 28.15 -26.47 -0.61
CA GLN A 184 29.19 -25.45 -0.70
C GLN A 184 28.70 -24.31 -1.59
N ASP A 185 28.92 -23.09 -1.14
CA ASP A 185 28.47 -21.87 -1.80
C ASP A 185 29.57 -20.81 -1.81
N THR A 186 30.01 -20.39 -2.99
CA THR A 186 30.94 -19.27 -3.12
C THR A 186 30.16 -17.97 -3.02
N VAL A 187 30.40 -17.18 -2.00
CA VAL A 187 29.68 -15.93 -1.76
C VAL A 187 30.62 -14.75 -2.00
N TYR A 188 30.23 -13.90 -2.95
CA TYR A 188 30.95 -12.66 -3.25
C TYR A 188 30.52 -11.53 -2.32
N THR A 189 31.36 -10.50 -2.24
CA THR A 189 31.00 -9.23 -1.62
C THR A 189 29.87 -8.54 -2.40
N PHE A 190 29.29 -7.50 -1.81
CA PHE A 190 28.33 -6.62 -2.53
C PHE A 190 28.94 -6.07 -3.84
N GLY A 191 30.17 -5.57 -3.73
CA GLY A 191 30.91 -5.08 -4.91
C GLY A 191 31.14 -6.16 -5.94
N GLY A 192 31.48 -7.37 -5.51
CA GLY A 192 31.69 -8.50 -6.40
C GLY A 192 30.44 -8.90 -7.19
N TYR A 193 29.26 -8.94 -6.56
CA TYR A 193 28.02 -9.17 -7.28
C TYR A 193 27.67 -8.01 -8.22
N THR A 194 27.81 -6.76 -7.76
CA THR A 194 27.47 -5.58 -8.56
C THR A 194 28.32 -5.51 -9.82
N ARG A 195 29.63 -5.78 -9.72
CA ARG A 195 30.52 -5.84 -10.91
C ARG A 195 30.11 -6.92 -11.92
N ARG A 196 29.68 -8.07 -11.43
CA ARG A 196 29.19 -9.17 -12.30
C ARG A 196 27.96 -8.77 -13.08
N PHE A 197 26.96 -8.17 -12.43
CA PHE A 197 25.81 -7.60 -13.12
C PHE A 197 26.22 -6.61 -14.21
N ILE A 198 27.07 -5.65 -13.87
CA ILE A 198 27.55 -4.62 -14.81
C ILE A 198 28.26 -5.24 -16.01
N ASN A 199 29.22 -6.13 -15.76
CA ASN A 199 30.04 -6.73 -16.82
C ASN A 199 29.20 -7.61 -17.76
N GLU A 200 28.27 -8.39 -17.21
CA GLU A 200 27.40 -9.25 -18.02
C GLU A 200 26.39 -8.47 -18.84
N VAL A 201 25.85 -7.34 -18.34
CA VAL A 201 25.03 -6.41 -19.13
C VAL A 201 25.84 -5.81 -20.28
N ARG A 202 27.06 -5.34 -20.00
CA ARG A 202 27.97 -4.78 -21.03
C ARG A 202 28.36 -5.82 -22.06
N ALA A 203 28.57 -7.06 -21.67
CA ALA A 203 28.86 -8.15 -22.60
C ALA A 203 27.72 -8.41 -23.60
N LYS A 204 26.48 -8.03 -23.24
CA LYS A 204 25.34 -8.03 -24.16
C LYS A 204 25.27 -6.78 -25.07
N GLY A 205 26.16 -5.81 -24.88
CA GLY A 205 26.11 -4.52 -25.57
C GLY A 205 25.01 -3.59 -25.04
N ALA A 206 24.52 -3.86 -23.86
CA ALA A 206 23.50 -3.05 -23.18
C ALA A 206 24.13 -2.11 -22.13
N THR A 207 23.39 -1.09 -21.71
CA THR A 207 23.84 -0.07 -20.76
C THR A 207 23.29 -0.36 -19.36
N PRO A 208 24.15 -0.67 -18.36
CA PRO A 208 23.76 -0.76 -16.97
C PRO A 208 23.60 0.64 -16.35
N VAL A 209 22.60 0.82 -15.49
CA VAL A 209 22.40 2.03 -14.66
C VAL A 209 22.16 1.59 -13.22
N LEU A 210 22.96 2.11 -12.30
CA LEU A 210 22.82 1.83 -10.89
C LEU A 210 21.85 2.81 -10.23
N PHE A 211 21.07 2.31 -9.30
CA PHE A 211 20.20 3.11 -8.45
C PHE A 211 20.58 2.94 -6.98
N THR A 212 20.65 4.04 -6.23
CA THR A 212 20.67 3.95 -4.78
C THR A 212 19.31 3.45 -4.29
N LEU A 213 19.31 2.83 -3.10
CA LEU A 213 18.10 2.18 -2.58
C LEU A 213 17.03 3.20 -2.21
N THR A 214 15.76 2.87 -2.41
CA THR A 214 14.65 3.71 -1.92
C THR A 214 14.81 3.99 -0.42
N PRO A 215 14.44 5.20 0.07
CA PRO A 215 14.52 5.53 1.49
C PRO A 215 13.54 4.69 2.32
N ARG A 216 13.80 4.61 3.63
CA ARG A 216 12.88 4.06 4.61
C ARG A 216 12.08 5.17 5.28
N ASN A 217 10.89 4.85 5.79
CA ASN A 217 10.16 5.74 6.71
C ASN A 217 10.88 5.77 8.07
N ALA A 218 12.02 6.41 8.10
CA ALA A 218 12.86 6.57 9.28
C ALA A 218 13.50 7.95 9.28
N TYR A 219 13.21 8.74 10.32
CA TYR A 219 13.73 10.08 10.50
C TYR A 219 15.01 10.05 11.34
N GLU A 220 15.87 11.07 11.16
CA GLU A 220 17.06 11.23 11.98
C GLU A 220 16.65 11.51 13.43
N ALA A 221 17.41 10.94 14.39
CA ALA A 221 17.14 11.16 15.81
C ALA A 221 17.36 12.62 16.23
N THR A 222 18.28 13.30 15.55
CA THR A 222 18.68 14.69 15.82
C THR A 222 17.90 15.71 15.00
N ASP A 223 17.23 15.28 13.93
CA ASP A 223 16.40 16.12 13.06
C ASP A 223 15.18 15.34 12.57
N THR A 224 14.06 15.57 13.24
CA THR A 224 12.79 14.87 12.94
C THR A 224 12.13 15.32 11.65
N ASN A 225 12.69 16.28 10.93
CA ASN A 225 12.23 16.68 9.60
C ASN A 225 13.06 16.05 8.48
N ARG A 226 14.13 15.34 8.83
CA ARG A 226 15.06 14.75 7.88
C ARG A 226 14.97 13.23 7.87
N ILE A 227 14.68 12.66 6.69
CA ILE A 227 14.73 11.21 6.45
C ILE A 227 16.19 10.73 6.48
N GLN A 228 16.42 9.57 7.09
CA GLN A 228 17.73 8.95 7.13
C GLN A 228 18.19 8.57 5.72
N ARG A 229 19.29 9.21 5.25
CA ARG A 229 19.97 8.84 3.99
C ARG A 229 20.84 7.59 4.15
N LYS A 230 21.25 7.33 5.38
CA LYS A 230 22.08 6.18 5.71
C LYS A 230 21.23 4.92 5.83
N LEU A 231 20.88 4.36 4.70
CA LEU A 231 20.61 2.93 4.65
C LEU A 231 21.95 2.22 4.64
N THR A 232 22.62 2.21 5.80
CA THR A 232 23.88 1.50 5.98
C THR A 232 24.75 1.51 4.72
N ASP A 233 25.83 2.10 4.65
CA ASP A 233 26.93 2.02 3.65
C ASP A 233 26.59 1.73 2.16
N PHE A 234 25.33 1.39 1.80
CA PHE A 234 24.93 1.04 0.42
C PHE A 234 25.02 2.24 -0.51
N THR A 235 24.50 3.40 -0.13
CA THR A 235 24.55 4.60 -0.97
C THR A 235 26.00 4.95 -1.35
N PRO A 236 26.95 5.13 -0.40
CA PRO A 236 28.33 5.40 -0.76
C PRO A 236 28.99 4.24 -1.53
N ALA A 237 28.63 2.98 -1.24
CA ALA A 237 29.16 1.83 -1.98
C ALA A 237 28.72 1.83 -3.44
N ILE A 238 27.46 2.13 -3.72
CA ILE A 238 26.91 2.20 -5.08
C ILE A 238 27.61 3.31 -5.87
N PHE A 239 27.79 4.50 -5.29
CA PHE A 239 28.53 5.58 -5.94
C PHE A 239 30.00 5.23 -6.20
N ALA A 240 30.66 4.59 -5.24
CA ALA A 240 32.05 4.17 -5.39
C ALA A 240 32.22 3.16 -6.54
N ILE A 241 31.34 2.16 -6.61
CA ILE A 241 31.34 1.16 -7.70
C ILE A 241 30.97 1.82 -9.04
N GLY A 242 29.97 2.70 -9.06
CA GLY A 242 29.60 3.44 -10.26
C GLY A 242 30.76 4.26 -10.83
N LYS A 243 31.49 4.97 -9.96
CA LYS A 243 32.69 5.73 -10.33
C LYS A 243 33.81 4.81 -10.84
N GLU A 244 34.11 3.74 -10.10
CA GLU A 244 35.18 2.78 -10.46
C GLU A 244 34.89 2.10 -11.81
N MET A 245 33.64 1.66 -12.00
CA MET A 245 33.22 0.93 -13.18
C MET A 245 32.77 1.84 -14.35
N ASN A 246 32.80 3.17 -14.14
CA ASN A 246 32.27 4.15 -15.10
C ASN A 246 30.82 3.82 -15.52
N VAL A 247 29.92 3.70 -14.54
CA VAL A 247 28.49 3.39 -14.72
C VAL A 247 27.66 4.54 -14.16
N PRO A 248 26.63 5.04 -14.89
CA PRO A 248 25.74 6.06 -14.36
C PRO A 248 25.04 5.61 -13.09
N VAL A 249 24.95 6.52 -12.10
CA VAL A 249 24.27 6.29 -10.82
C VAL A 249 23.17 7.32 -10.64
N ILE A 250 21.96 6.85 -10.37
CA ILE A 250 20.82 7.69 -10.02
C ILE A 250 20.61 7.62 -8.50
N ASP A 251 20.68 8.78 -7.83
CA ASP A 251 20.46 8.87 -6.38
C ASP A 251 18.97 8.87 -6.02
N LEU A 252 18.32 7.75 -6.25
CA LEU A 252 16.90 7.55 -5.91
C LEU A 252 16.64 7.76 -4.41
N ASN A 253 17.62 7.41 -3.56
CA ASN A 253 17.50 7.58 -2.11
C ASN A 253 17.29 9.04 -1.74
N ASP A 254 18.17 9.92 -2.18
CA ASP A 254 18.12 11.33 -1.82
C ASP A 254 16.91 12.04 -2.46
N ILE A 255 16.63 11.77 -3.74
CA ILE A 255 15.51 12.37 -4.46
C ILE A 255 14.18 12.02 -3.77
N SER A 256 13.94 10.73 -3.51
CA SER A 256 12.72 10.30 -2.82
C SER A 256 12.64 10.78 -1.37
N ALA A 257 13.78 10.80 -0.67
CA ALA A 257 13.81 11.25 0.73
C ALA A 257 13.51 12.75 0.86
N ARG A 258 14.04 13.61 -0.01
CA ARG A 258 13.69 15.04 -0.03
C ARG A 258 12.19 15.25 -0.25
N LYS A 259 11.60 14.47 -1.13
CA LYS A 259 10.17 14.52 -1.40
C LYS A 259 9.35 14.13 -0.16
N LEU A 260 9.73 13.06 0.53
CA LEU A 260 9.11 12.65 1.78
C LEU A 260 9.27 13.71 2.89
N GLU A 261 10.42 14.39 2.95
CA GLU A 261 10.65 15.52 3.87
C GLU A 261 9.73 16.70 3.60
N THR A 262 9.47 17.00 2.33
CA THR A 262 8.51 18.02 1.92
C THR A 262 7.08 17.69 2.36
N TYR A 263 6.70 16.41 2.33
CA TYR A 263 5.39 15.95 2.80
C TYR A 263 5.23 16.08 4.31
N GLY A 264 6.32 15.91 5.06
CA GLY A 264 6.31 15.82 6.51
C GLY A 264 5.96 14.43 7.03
N LYS A 265 6.25 14.20 8.30
CA LYS A 265 6.25 12.86 8.90
C LYS A 265 4.92 12.11 8.77
N TRP A 266 3.80 12.76 9.05
CA TRP A 266 2.50 12.10 9.04
C TRP A 266 2.04 11.73 7.62
N LYS A 267 2.38 12.52 6.58
CA LYS A 267 2.09 12.17 5.19
C LYS A 267 3.03 11.11 4.65
N THR A 268 4.27 11.09 5.14
CA THR A 268 5.23 10.04 4.79
C THR A 268 4.69 8.65 5.14
N ASP A 269 3.91 8.50 6.22
CA ASP A 269 3.30 7.22 6.60
C ASP A 269 2.37 6.68 5.50
N TYR A 270 1.74 7.52 4.69
CA TYR A 270 0.88 7.11 3.57
C TYR A 270 1.64 6.53 2.38
N HIS A 271 2.93 6.85 2.27
CA HIS A 271 3.79 6.34 1.21
C HIS A 271 4.29 4.92 1.50
N PHE A 272 4.04 4.42 2.70
CA PHE A 272 4.45 3.08 3.13
C PHE A 272 3.25 2.24 3.52
N TYR A 273 3.38 0.93 3.38
CA TYR A 273 2.30 0.00 3.64
C TYR A 273 2.72 -1.08 4.63
N ARG A 274 2.13 -1.05 5.80
CA ARG A 274 2.34 -1.99 6.93
C ARG A 274 3.71 -1.95 7.60
N ASP A 275 4.68 -1.25 7.04
CA ASP A 275 6.05 -1.22 7.55
C ASP A 275 6.80 0.03 7.10
N LYS A 276 8.10 0.09 7.38
CA LYS A 276 8.92 1.27 7.09
C LYS A 276 9.73 1.19 5.79
N ILE A 277 9.53 0.16 4.97
CA ILE A 277 10.33 -0.07 3.75
C ILE A 277 9.48 -0.20 2.50
N HIS A 278 8.40 -0.99 2.58
CA HIS A 278 7.57 -1.27 1.41
C HIS A 278 6.55 -0.18 1.16
N SER A 279 6.50 0.27 -0.07
CA SER A 279 5.64 1.36 -0.50
C SER A 279 4.17 0.92 -0.59
N SER A 280 3.27 1.85 -0.28
CA SER A 280 1.90 1.83 -0.81
C SER A 280 1.94 2.12 -2.33
N ALA A 281 0.80 2.04 -3.02
CA ALA A 281 0.69 2.47 -4.41
C ALA A 281 1.15 3.92 -4.59
N PHE A 282 0.82 4.77 -3.63
CA PHE A 282 1.20 6.17 -3.56
C PHE A 282 2.72 6.36 -3.49
N GLY A 283 3.37 5.68 -2.54
CA GLY A 283 4.83 5.73 -2.42
C GLY A 283 5.56 5.11 -3.61
N ALA A 284 5.01 4.06 -4.21
CA ALA A 284 5.60 3.47 -5.41
C ALA A 284 5.55 4.41 -6.62
N ARG A 285 4.46 5.16 -6.81
CA ARG A 285 4.38 6.21 -7.85
C ARG A 285 5.37 7.32 -7.61
N MET A 286 5.48 7.81 -6.36
CA MET A 286 6.46 8.82 -5.99
C MET A 286 7.90 8.35 -6.29
N ASN A 287 8.24 7.10 -5.95
CA ASN A 287 9.57 6.56 -6.25
C ASN A 287 9.79 6.39 -7.76
N ALA A 288 8.78 6.00 -8.54
CA ALA A 288 8.88 5.91 -10.00
C ALA A 288 9.11 7.30 -10.63
N GLU A 289 8.38 8.31 -10.18
CA GLU A 289 8.62 9.70 -10.58
C GLU A 289 10.03 10.16 -10.21
N SER A 290 10.47 9.88 -8.98
CA SER A 290 11.81 10.21 -8.51
C SER A 290 12.92 9.54 -9.35
N ALA A 291 12.72 8.28 -9.75
CA ALA A 291 13.64 7.58 -10.63
C ALA A 291 13.72 8.24 -12.02
N ALA A 292 12.58 8.60 -12.60
CA ALA A 292 12.51 9.25 -13.91
C ALA A 292 13.10 10.68 -13.88
N VAL A 293 12.79 11.46 -12.83
CA VAL A 293 13.35 12.80 -12.62
C VAL A 293 14.87 12.74 -12.42
N GLY A 294 15.33 11.77 -11.62
CA GLY A 294 16.77 11.55 -11.44
C GLY A 294 17.48 11.18 -12.73
N LEU A 295 16.86 10.34 -13.56
CA LEU A 295 17.39 10.01 -14.89
C LEU A 295 17.42 11.25 -15.78
N ALA A 296 16.37 12.07 -15.81
CA ALA A 296 16.31 13.29 -16.60
C ALA A 296 17.42 14.28 -16.21
N ALA A 297 17.76 14.35 -14.91
CA ALA A 297 18.82 15.21 -14.39
C ALA A 297 20.24 14.62 -14.51
N CYS A 298 20.38 13.34 -14.87
CA CYS A 298 21.69 12.69 -14.98
C CYS A 298 22.46 13.17 -16.21
N ASP A 299 23.68 13.67 -16.01
CA ASP A 299 24.53 14.21 -17.09
C ASP A 299 25.49 13.16 -17.69
N ASP A 300 25.43 11.90 -17.24
CA ASP A 300 26.27 10.85 -17.78
C ASP A 300 25.93 10.58 -19.27
N PRO A 301 26.93 10.62 -20.17
CA PRO A 301 26.70 10.45 -21.60
C PRO A 301 26.11 9.09 -21.97
N GLN A 302 26.30 8.05 -21.17
CA GLN A 302 25.79 6.70 -21.42
C GLN A 302 24.25 6.64 -21.36
N VAL A 303 23.60 7.58 -20.68
CA VAL A 303 22.12 7.66 -20.60
C VAL A 303 21.55 8.78 -21.47
N LYS A 304 22.35 9.47 -22.25
CA LYS A 304 21.91 10.59 -23.10
C LYS A 304 20.76 10.19 -24.03
N GLU A 305 20.87 9.06 -24.68
CA GLU A 305 19.81 8.55 -25.56
C GLU A 305 18.59 8.11 -24.76
N LEU A 306 18.76 7.37 -23.67
CA LEU A 306 17.68 6.92 -22.80
C LEU A 306 16.82 8.09 -22.29
N LYS A 307 17.42 9.23 -21.99
CA LYS A 307 16.71 10.45 -21.58
C LYS A 307 15.73 10.96 -22.65
N THR A 308 16.03 10.75 -23.94
CA THR A 308 15.13 11.16 -25.03
C THR A 308 13.88 10.31 -25.14
N TYR A 309 13.83 9.19 -24.43
CA TYR A 309 12.67 8.32 -24.36
C TYR A 309 11.71 8.68 -23.22
N LEU A 310 12.12 9.58 -22.31
CA LEU A 310 11.24 10.10 -21.27
C LEU A 310 10.15 10.98 -21.88
N ILE A 311 8.97 10.92 -21.28
CA ILE A 311 7.85 11.82 -21.58
C ILE A 311 8.15 13.17 -20.93
N ALA A 312 8.51 14.16 -21.74
CA ALA A 312 9.06 15.44 -21.26
C ALA A 312 8.15 16.19 -20.28
N GLU A 313 6.83 16.14 -20.46
CA GLU A 313 5.86 16.78 -19.57
C GLU A 313 5.73 16.10 -18.20
N LYS A 314 6.23 14.87 -18.05
CA LYS A 314 6.19 14.11 -16.79
C LYS A 314 7.48 14.20 -15.98
N VAL A 315 8.54 14.71 -16.57
CA VAL A 315 9.84 14.89 -15.94
C VAL A 315 10.37 16.29 -16.17
N SER A 316 11.25 16.76 -15.27
CA SER A 316 11.95 18.04 -15.42
C SER A 316 13.45 17.80 -15.40
N PRO A 317 14.24 18.41 -16.29
CA PRO A 317 15.71 18.43 -16.17
C PRO A 317 16.16 19.04 -14.83
N ASP A 318 15.44 20.06 -14.34
CA ASP A 318 15.59 20.62 -13.00
C ASP A 318 14.61 19.92 -12.04
N TYR A 319 15.00 18.72 -11.62
CA TYR A 319 14.15 17.90 -10.76
C TYR A 319 13.90 18.51 -9.39
N GLU A 320 14.86 19.30 -8.84
CA GLU A 320 14.67 19.92 -7.53
C GLU A 320 13.60 20.99 -7.57
N ALA A 321 13.64 21.87 -8.57
CA ALA A 321 12.63 22.89 -8.72
C ALA A 321 11.24 22.28 -8.93
N LYS A 322 11.13 21.25 -9.75
CA LYS A 322 9.87 20.55 -9.96
C LYS A 322 9.42 19.78 -8.73
N LEU A 323 10.34 19.09 -8.05
CA LEU A 323 10.07 18.33 -6.84
C LEU A 323 9.55 19.23 -5.72
N LEU A 324 10.16 20.41 -5.53
CA LEU A 324 9.77 21.38 -4.53
C LEU A 324 8.51 22.17 -4.93
N ALA A 325 8.33 22.45 -6.22
CA ALA A 325 7.16 23.18 -6.73
C ALA A 325 5.90 22.30 -6.82
N TRP A 326 6.05 21.01 -7.06
CA TRP A 326 4.91 20.10 -7.18
C TRP A 326 4.13 19.98 -5.86
N GLU A 327 4.80 19.75 -4.76
CA GLU A 327 4.17 19.59 -3.46
C GLU A 327 3.79 20.90 -2.75
N PRO A 328 4.68 21.91 -2.68
CA PRO A 328 4.32 23.20 -2.07
C PRO A 328 3.14 23.90 -2.72
N ASN A 329 2.93 23.71 -4.01
CA ASN A 329 1.78 24.27 -4.73
C ASN A 329 0.47 23.55 -4.39
N ASN A 330 0.53 22.34 -3.85
CA ASN A 330 -0.63 21.53 -3.49
C ASN A 330 -0.92 21.54 -1.98
N TYR A 331 0.04 21.99 -1.17
CA TYR A 331 -0.06 21.95 0.29
C TYR A 331 0.24 23.30 0.91
N ASP A 332 -0.59 23.71 1.86
CA ASP A 332 -0.29 24.87 2.70
C ASP A 332 0.72 24.50 3.81
N LYS A 333 1.15 25.50 4.61
CA LYS A 333 2.09 25.30 5.74
C LYS A 333 1.58 24.33 6.82
N LYS A 334 0.27 24.05 6.83
CA LYS A 334 -0.36 23.09 7.74
C LYS A 334 -0.53 21.72 7.10
N GLY A 335 -0.12 21.57 5.83
CA GLY A 335 -0.25 20.33 5.10
C GLY A 335 -1.61 20.11 4.43
N ASN A 336 -2.46 21.13 4.31
CA ASN A 336 -3.70 21.02 3.57
C ASN A 336 -3.43 21.08 2.07
N VAL A 337 -4.09 20.19 1.32
CA VAL A 337 -3.95 20.13 -0.14
C VAL A 337 -4.78 21.24 -0.79
N THR A 338 -4.19 21.97 -1.74
CA THR A 338 -4.95 22.83 -2.63
C THR A 338 -5.72 21.97 -3.63
N PRO A 339 -7.04 22.02 -3.67
CA PRO A 339 -7.83 21.19 -4.59
C PRO A 339 -7.45 21.48 -6.05
N LYS A 340 -7.26 20.42 -6.84
CA LYS A 340 -7.10 20.56 -8.29
C LYS A 340 -8.42 21.05 -8.89
N THR A 341 -8.36 22.04 -9.76
CA THR A 341 -9.54 22.50 -10.50
C THR A 341 -9.88 21.51 -11.62
N LYS A 342 -11.18 21.31 -11.86
CA LYS A 342 -11.63 20.49 -12.99
C LYS A 342 -11.15 21.05 -14.32
N THR A 343 -10.70 20.17 -15.20
CA THR A 343 -10.45 20.52 -16.61
C THR A 343 -11.76 20.90 -17.32
N ALA A 344 -11.68 21.52 -18.48
CA ALA A 344 -12.88 21.86 -19.26
C ALA A 344 -13.72 20.62 -19.64
N GLU A 345 -13.07 19.48 -19.85
CA GLU A 345 -13.72 18.21 -20.17
C GLU A 345 -14.37 17.59 -18.93
N GLU A 346 -13.67 17.59 -17.80
CA GLU A 346 -14.20 17.08 -16.52
C GLU A 346 -15.40 17.91 -16.02
N LYS A 347 -15.47 19.22 -16.35
CA LYS A 347 -16.64 20.06 -16.04
C LYS A 347 -17.90 19.66 -16.80
N LYS A 348 -17.78 18.93 -17.91
CA LYS A 348 -18.93 18.42 -18.69
C LYS A 348 -19.50 17.14 -18.10
N THR A 349 -18.79 16.43 -17.22
CA THR A 349 -19.25 15.20 -16.60
C THR A 349 -20.04 15.50 -15.33
N LYS A 350 -21.07 14.68 -15.02
CA LYS A 350 -21.80 14.77 -13.76
C LYS A 350 -20.84 14.56 -12.59
N THR A 351 -21.04 15.32 -11.53
CA THR A 351 -20.35 15.10 -10.26
C THR A 351 -20.68 13.72 -9.73
N ARG A 352 -19.68 13.00 -9.29
CA ARG A 352 -19.83 11.69 -8.65
C ARG A 352 -19.79 11.84 -7.15
N ILE A 353 -20.63 11.08 -6.46
CA ILE A 353 -20.69 11.04 -4.99
C ILE A 353 -20.46 9.59 -4.59
N TYR A 354 -19.30 9.34 -3.99
CA TYR A 354 -18.93 8.02 -3.50
C TYR A 354 -19.35 7.85 -2.04
N LEU A 355 -19.85 6.67 -1.69
CA LEU A 355 -19.99 6.25 -0.30
C LEU A 355 -18.95 5.17 -0.02
N CYS A 356 -18.00 5.45 0.87
CA CYS A 356 -17.07 4.49 1.46
C CYS A 356 -17.53 4.16 2.88
N GLY A 357 -17.73 2.86 3.18
CA GLY A 357 -18.31 2.47 4.46
C GLY A 357 -18.44 0.96 4.63
N ASP A 358 -19.20 0.58 5.65
CA ASP A 358 -19.45 -0.81 6.02
C ASP A 358 -20.82 -1.34 5.56
N SER A 359 -21.36 -2.36 6.26
CA SER A 359 -22.65 -2.98 5.96
C SER A 359 -23.82 -2.02 6.08
N THR A 360 -23.74 -1.04 6.99
CA THR A 360 -24.83 -0.08 7.21
C THR A 360 -25.01 0.89 6.05
N GLY A 361 -23.98 1.06 5.22
CA GLY A 361 -24.03 1.74 3.94
C GLY A 361 -24.32 0.80 2.75
N LYS A 362 -23.83 -0.44 2.80
CA LYS A 362 -23.79 -1.35 1.65
C LYS A 362 -24.99 -2.24 1.48
N ASN A 363 -25.52 -2.83 2.57
CA ASN A 363 -26.45 -3.94 2.46
C ASN A 363 -27.65 -3.62 1.55
N GLU A 364 -27.99 -4.57 0.73
CA GLU A 364 -29.14 -4.54 -0.16
C GLU A 364 -29.68 -5.96 -0.28
N ASP A 365 -30.47 -6.37 0.68
CA ASP A 365 -31.11 -7.67 0.69
C ASP A 365 -32.46 -7.54 0.00
N LYS A 366 -32.61 -8.11 -1.16
CA LYS A 366 -33.81 -7.95 -2.01
C LYS A 366 -35.10 -8.57 -1.44
N LYS A 367 -35.05 -9.04 -0.18
CA LYS A 367 -36.21 -9.58 0.53
C LYS A 367 -36.84 -8.49 1.39
N PRO A 368 -38.17 -8.51 1.60
CA PRO A 368 -38.86 -7.51 2.44
C PRO A 368 -38.32 -7.43 3.87
N ASP A 369 -37.88 -8.55 4.43
CA ASP A 369 -37.27 -8.70 5.77
C ASP A 369 -35.73 -8.68 5.74
N GLY A 370 -35.13 -8.26 4.64
CA GLY A 370 -33.69 -8.24 4.43
C GLY A 370 -32.97 -7.12 5.17
N MET A 371 -31.64 -7.19 5.17
CA MET A 371 -30.76 -6.13 5.68
C MET A 371 -30.54 -5.07 4.61
N TRP A 372 -30.78 -3.82 4.95
CA TRP A 372 -30.62 -2.69 4.03
C TRP A 372 -29.65 -1.65 4.58
N GLY A 373 -28.72 -1.22 3.78
CA GLY A 373 -27.84 -0.09 4.06
C GLY A 373 -28.37 1.18 3.42
N TRP A 374 -28.21 2.32 4.04
CA TRP A 374 -28.76 3.58 3.55
C TRP A 374 -28.21 3.98 2.16
N GLY A 375 -26.98 3.57 1.82
CA GLY A 375 -26.40 3.81 0.50
C GLY A 375 -27.18 3.15 -0.64
N SER A 376 -27.90 2.03 -0.37
CA SER A 376 -28.81 1.43 -1.32
C SER A 376 -30.07 2.27 -1.55
N GLN A 377 -30.37 3.19 -0.62
CA GLN A 377 -31.51 4.09 -0.66
C GLN A 377 -31.13 5.53 -1.04
N ALA A 378 -29.89 5.77 -1.42
CA ALA A 378 -29.38 7.10 -1.76
C ALA A 378 -30.13 7.77 -2.91
N TYR A 379 -30.69 6.98 -3.84
CA TYR A 379 -31.55 7.47 -4.93
C TYR A 379 -32.80 8.18 -4.43
N THR A 380 -33.20 7.99 -3.18
CA THR A 380 -34.36 8.69 -2.58
C THR A 380 -34.02 10.12 -2.15
N VAL A 381 -32.76 10.43 -2.00
CA VAL A 381 -32.28 11.74 -1.51
C VAL A 381 -31.42 12.50 -2.51
N PHE A 382 -30.64 11.81 -3.33
CA PHE A 382 -29.84 12.43 -4.38
C PHE A 382 -30.57 12.48 -5.72
N ASP A 383 -30.41 13.58 -6.43
CA ASP A 383 -30.97 13.80 -7.75
C ASP A 383 -30.06 13.21 -8.84
N GLU A 384 -30.48 12.10 -9.43
CA GLU A 384 -29.72 11.41 -10.47
C GLU A 384 -29.57 12.25 -11.76
N ALA A 385 -30.38 13.30 -11.95
CA ALA A 385 -30.18 14.24 -13.05
C ALA A 385 -28.94 15.13 -12.83
N LYS A 386 -28.60 15.44 -11.56
CA LYS A 386 -27.51 16.33 -11.18
C LYS A 386 -26.20 15.62 -10.86
N CYS A 387 -26.26 14.39 -10.33
CA CYS A 387 -25.09 13.66 -9.88
C CYS A 387 -25.19 12.15 -10.15
N THR A 388 -24.07 11.45 -9.98
CA THR A 388 -24.01 9.98 -9.99
C THR A 388 -23.60 9.50 -8.61
N PHE A 389 -24.48 8.79 -7.90
CA PHE A 389 -24.15 8.17 -6.63
C PHE A 389 -23.53 6.79 -6.81
N ILE A 390 -22.39 6.54 -6.17
CA ILE A 390 -21.60 5.30 -6.26
C ILE A 390 -21.46 4.72 -4.86
N ASN A 391 -22.17 3.64 -4.59
CA ASN A 391 -22.04 2.94 -3.31
C ASN A 391 -20.83 1.98 -3.34
N ALA A 392 -19.68 2.48 -2.91
CA ALA A 392 -18.43 1.72 -2.77
C ALA A 392 -18.28 1.06 -1.39
N ALA A 393 -19.25 1.21 -0.49
CA ALA A 393 -19.23 0.57 0.82
C ALA A 393 -19.15 -0.96 0.71
N LYS A 394 -18.54 -1.61 1.71
CA LYS A 394 -18.39 -3.07 1.74
C LYS A 394 -18.77 -3.63 3.11
N ALA A 395 -19.74 -4.54 3.11
CA ALA A 395 -20.24 -5.14 4.34
C ALA A 395 -19.12 -5.79 5.17
N GLY A 396 -19.13 -5.53 6.48
CA GLY A 396 -18.19 -6.11 7.43
C GLY A 396 -16.79 -5.49 7.45
N ARG A 397 -16.56 -4.35 6.79
CA ARG A 397 -15.24 -3.69 6.78
C ARG A 397 -15.17 -2.59 7.82
N SER A 398 -14.02 -2.53 8.48
CA SER A 398 -13.55 -1.38 9.26
C SER A 398 -12.74 -0.45 8.36
N THR A 399 -12.36 0.71 8.85
CA THR A 399 -11.39 1.59 8.16
C THR A 399 -10.13 0.81 7.79
N ARG A 400 -9.59 0.02 8.73
CA ARG A 400 -8.40 -0.81 8.53
C ARG A 400 -8.58 -1.84 7.41
N THR A 401 -9.61 -2.67 7.47
CA THR A 401 -9.80 -3.73 6.48
C THR A 401 -10.22 -3.20 5.12
N TYR A 402 -10.87 -2.04 5.07
CA TYR A 402 -11.22 -1.38 3.82
C TYR A 402 -9.98 -0.93 3.04
N LEU A 403 -8.94 -0.44 3.75
CA LEU A 403 -7.65 -0.11 3.14
C LEU A 403 -6.84 -1.38 2.83
N LEU A 404 -6.77 -2.33 3.76
CA LEU A 404 -5.95 -3.53 3.62
C LEU A 404 -6.40 -4.47 2.49
N GLU A 405 -7.68 -4.41 2.10
CA GLU A 405 -8.26 -5.20 1.02
C GLU A 405 -8.34 -4.41 -0.31
N ASP A 406 -7.57 -3.32 -0.43
CA ASP A 406 -7.51 -2.44 -1.61
C ASP A 406 -8.84 -1.79 -2.03
N ARG A 407 -9.89 -1.84 -1.17
CA ARG A 407 -11.18 -1.20 -1.46
C ARG A 407 -11.07 0.30 -1.59
N TRP A 408 -10.23 0.90 -0.75
CA TRP A 408 -9.92 2.33 -0.87
C TRP A 408 -9.15 2.65 -2.15
N GLU A 409 -8.16 1.84 -2.51
CA GLU A 409 -7.39 2.04 -3.73
C GLU A 409 -8.27 1.94 -5.00
N GLU A 410 -9.26 1.05 -5.01
CA GLU A 410 -10.25 0.98 -6.09
C GLU A 410 -11.00 2.32 -6.28
N VAL A 411 -11.40 2.97 -5.19
CA VAL A 411 -12.06 4.28 -5.22
C VAL A 411 -11.06 5.37 -5.62
N TYR A 412 -9.92 5.44 -4.93
CA TYR A 412 -8.88 6.43 -5.14
C TYR A 412 -8.44 6.56 -6.61
N ARG A 413 -8.25 5.43 -7.30
CA ARG A 413 -7.86 5.42 -8.73
C ARG A 413 -8.88 6.10 -9.63
N THR A 414 -10.14 6.09 -9.25
CA THR A 414 -11.22 6.64 -10.07
C THR A 414 -11.59 8.08 -9.74
N LEU A 415 -11.13 8.62 -8.60
CA LEU A 415 -11.45 9.98 -8.16
C LEU A 415 -10.99 11.05 -9.15
N ARG A 416 -11.81 12.07 -9.31
CA ARG A 416 -11.58 13.25 -10.15
C ARG A 416 -11.81 14.54 -9.37
N PRO A 417 -11.23 15.65 -9.79
CA PRO A 417 -11.51 16.94 -9.19
C PRO A 417 -13.00 17.25 -9.10
N GLY A 418 -13.46 17.58 -7.89
CA GLY A 418 -14.85 17.93 -7.58
C GLY A 418 -15.80 16.74 -7.41
N ASP A 419 -15.32 15.51 -7.36
CA ASP A 419 -16.09 14.38 -6.83
C ASP A 419 -16.23 14.53 -5.31
N TYR A 420 -17.30 14.02 -4.73
CA TYR A 420 -17.48 13.94 -3.28
C TYR A 420 -17.26 12.53 -2.80
N VAL A 421 -16.69 12.40 -1.59
CA VAL A 421 -16.48 11.11 -0.93
C VAL A 421 -17.05 11.15 0.47
N LEU A 422 -18.17 10.48 0.68
CA LEU A 422 -18.79 10.28 1.98
C LEU A 422 -18.10 9.12 2.67
N ILE A 423 -17.47 9.36 3.82
CA ILE A 423 -16.68 8.37 4.56
C ILE A 423 -17.41 8.04 5.86
N GLN A 424 -17.89 6.78 5.98
CA GLN A 424 -18.68 6.31 7.12
C GLN A 424 -18.21 4.95 7.59
N PHE A 425 -17.48 4.89 8.71
CA PHE A 425 -17.04 3.67 9.36
C PHE A 425 -17.26 3.75 10.87
N GLY A 426 -17.08 2.63 11.58
CA GLY A 426 -17.09 2.61 13.03
C GLY A 426 -17.59 1.30 13.63
N HIS A 427 -18.65 0.70 13.09
CA HIS A 427 -19.26 -0.50 13.66
C HIS A 427 -18.31 -1.70 13.77
N ASN A 428 -17.35 -1.81 12.86
CA ASN A 428 -16.36 -2.89 12.81
C ASN A 428 -15.00 -2.48 13.42
N ASP A 429 -14.74 -1.20 13.58
CA ASP A 429 -13.45 -0.65 14.03
C ASP A 429 -13.20 -0.89 15.51
N ILE A 430 -14.27 -0.97 16.31
CA ILE A 430 -14.23 -1.21 17.76
C ILE A 430 -14.00 -2.67 18.15
N GLY A 431 -13.84 -3.55 17.18
CA GLY A 431 -13.51 -4.95 17.38
C GLY A 431 -12.11 -5.15 17.96
N GLY A 432 -11.75 -6.39 18.30
CA GLY A 432 -10.38 -6.72 18.69
C GLY A 432 -9.43 -6.61 17.51
N ILE A 433 -8.21 -6.10 17.76
CA ILE A 433 -7.17 -5.99 16.73
C ILE A 433 -6.74 -7.38 16.25
N ASP A 434 -6.64 -8.33 17.18
CA ASP A 434 -6.24 -9.71 16.95
C ASP A 434 -7.41 -10.66 17.27
N LYS A 435 -8.45 -10.62 16.43
CA LYS A 435 -9.62 -11.52 16.50
C LYS A 435 -10.06 -11.87 15.09
N ASP A 436 -10.94 -12.87 14.99
CA ASP A 436 -11.42 -13.56 13.77
C ASP A 436 -11.52 -12.76 12.48
N LYS A 437 -11.59 -11.54 12.40
CA LYS A 437 -11.66 -10.76 11.16
C LYS A 437 -10.66 -9.60 11.14
N GLU A 438 -9.81 -9.54 12.15
CA GLU A 438 -8.72 -8.55 12.27
C GLU A 438 -9.16 -7.10 11.96
N ARG A 439 -10.37 -6.71 12.39
CA ARG A 439 -11.00 -5.44 12.02
C ARG A 439 -10.60 -4.29 12.92
N GLY A 440 -10.23 -4.59 14.17
CA GLY A 440 -9.96 -3.58 15.18
C GLY A 440 -8.84 -2.63 14.79
N VAL A 441 -8.97 -1.39 15.24
CA VAL A 441 -8.01 -0.31 15.08
C VAL A 441 -7.56 0.21 16.45
N ILE A 442 -6.51 1.03 16.53
CA ILE A 442 -6.17 1.72 17.76
C ILE A 442 -7.24 2.80 18.00
N PRO A 443 -7.92 2.77 19.19
CA PRO A 443 -9.10 3.61 19.43
C PRO A 443 -8.72 5.03 19.84
N CYS A 444 -8.39 5.87 18.89
CA CYS A 444 -8.20 7.31 19.09
C CYS A 444 -8.29 8.09 17.76
N ALA A 445 -8.53 9.42 17.89
CA ALA A 445 -8.54 10.34 16.76
C ALA A 445 -7.13 10.75 16.29
N LYS A 446 -6.14 10.70 17.19
CA LYS A 446 -4.76 11.13 16.88
C LYS A 446 -4.06 10.12 15.99
N ASP A 447 -3.23 10.60 15.10
CA ASP A 447 -2.40 9.76 14.26
C ASP A 447 -1.36 9.02 15.11
N THR A 448 -1.52 7.71 15.20
CA THR A 448 -0.58 6.82 15.89
C THR A 448 -0.61 5.42 15.28
N SER A 449 0.42 4.66 15.54
CA SER A 449 0.52 3.27 15.12
C SER A 449 1.27 2.43 16.14
N HIS A 450 1.00 1.14 16.11
CA HIS A 450 1.72 0.15 16.92
C HIS A 450 1.86 -1.16 16.15
N VAL A 451 2.97 -1.86 16.41
CA VAL A 451 3.20 -3.20 15.84
C VAL A 451 2.56 -4.24 16.76
N TYR A 452 1.61 -4.99 16.23
CA TYR A 452 0.96 -6.10 16.94
C TYR A 452 1.45 -7.43 16.40
N HIS A 453 1.78 -8.34 17.29
CA HIS A 453 1.97 -9.73 16.94
C HIS A 453 0.61 -10.43 16.97
N LEU A 454 0.08 -10.79 15.81
CA LEU A 454 -1.24 -11.39 15.70
C LEU A 454 -1.19 -12.87 16.07
N LYS A 455 -1.92 -13.25 17.12
CA LYS A 455 -2.04 -14.66 17.57
C LYS A 455 -2.81 -15.52 16.56
N SER A 456 -3.72 -14.88 15.81
CA SER A 456 -4.56 -15.53 14.80
C SER A 456 -3.74 -16.20 13.69
N ASN A 457 -2.61 -15.61 13.31
CA ASN A 457 -1.80 -16.07 12.17
C ASN A 457 -0.28 -15.93 12.39
N GLY A 458 0.17 -15.53 13.59
CA GLY A 458 1.58 -15.40 13.95
C GLY A 458 2.33 -14.26 13.26
N LYS A 459 1.62 -13.32 12.62
CA LYS A 459 2.24 -12.21 11.87
C LYS A 459 2.41 -10.97 12.72
N ASN A 460 3.48 -10.22 12.46
CA ASN A 460 3.62 -8.86 12.97
C ASN A 460 2.91 -7.90 11.99
N LEU A 461 2.01 -7.09 12.52
CA LEU A 461 1.24 -6.15 11.73
C LEU A 461 1.28 -4.76 12.36
N VAL A 462 1.60 -3.75 11.57
CA VAL A 462 1.41 -2.36 11.96
C VAL A 462 -0.08 -2.02 11.88
N VAL A 463 -0.65 -1.67 13.01
CA VAL A 463 -2.03 -1.21 13.11
C VAL A 463 -2.02 0.27 13.46
N TYR A 464 -2.78 1.04 12.72
CA TYR A 464 -2.92 2.47 12.93
C TYR A 464 -4.18 2.78 13.73
N SER A 465 -4.28 4.03 14.18
CA SER A 465 -5.46 4.55 14.84
C SER A 465 -6.62 4.76 13.87
N TYR A 466 -7.83 4.83 14.42
CA TYR A 466 -9.02 5.20 13.68
C TYR A 466 -8.84 6.55 12.96
N GLY A 467 -8.28 7.54 13.66
CA GLY A 467 -7.99 8.85 13.11
C GLY A 467 -7.03 8.80 11.93
N TRP A 468 -5.96 8.01 12.03
CA TRP A 468 -4.99 7.86 10.95
C TRP A 468 -5.66 7.31 9.66
N TYR A 469 -6.52 6.30 9.79
CA TYR A 469 -7.20 5.73 8.61
C TYR A 469 -8.13 6.74 7.95
N LEU A 470 -8.88 7.53 8.73
CA LEU A 470 -9.70 8.61 8.20
C LEU A 470 -8.86 9.69 7.54
N HIS A 471 -7.79 10.10 8.21
CA HIS A 471 -6.87 11.13 7.75
C HIS A 471 -6.25 10.76 6.39
N LYS A 472 -5.82 9.50 6.25
CA LYS A 472 -5.34 8.98 4.96
C LYS A 472 -6.37 9.18 3.85
N MET A 473 -7.60 8.74 4.06
CA MET A 473 -8.66 8.88 3.04
C MET A 473 -8.94 10.35 2.72
N ILE A 474 -8.90 11.24 3.72
CA ILE A 474 -9.07 12.69 3.52
C ILE A 474 -7.96 13.27 2.63
N VAL A 475 -6.70 12.94 2.94
CA VAL A 475 -5.55 13.45 2.19
C VAL A 475 -5.59 12.97 0.75
N ASP A 476 -5.84 11.69 0.56
CA ASP A 476 -5.94 11.07 -0.77
C ASP A 476 -7.06 11.73 -1.61
N CYS A 477 -8.22 12.04 -1.00
CA CYS A 477 -9.29 12.77 -1.66
C CYS A 477 -8.81 14.15 -2.12
N LYS A 478 -8.24 14.93 -1.18
CA LYS A 478 -7.77 16.29 -1.45
C LYS A 478 -6.70 16.31 -2.55
N GLU A 479 -5.83 15.34 -2.57
CA GLU A 479 -4.79 15.21 -3.58
C GLU A 479 -5.35 14.99 -4.98
N LYS A 480 -6.45 14.22 -5.09
CA LYS A 480 -7.20 14.06 -6.34
C LYS A 480 -8.08 15.25 -6.67
N GLY A 481 -8.16 16.27 -5.80
CA GLY A 481 -9.10 17.38 -5.92
C GLY A 481 -10.54 16.96 -5.64
N ALA A 482 -10.76 15.80 -5.02
CA ALA A 482 -12.05 15.36 -4.53
C ALA A 482 -12.35 15.95 -3.14
N ILE A 483 -13.60 16.00 -2.77
CA ILE A 483 -14.11 16.67 -1.57
C ILE A 483 -14.56 15.59 -0.56
N PRO A 484 -13.77 15.29 0.49
CA PRO A 484 -14.18 14.36 1.51
C PRO A 484 -15.19 14.99 2.47
N VAL A 485 -16.18 14.20 2.86
CA VAL A 485 -17.18 14.50 3.89
C VAL A 485 -17.19 13.36 4.88
N ILE A 486 -16.89 13.64 6.14
CA ILE A 486 -16.88 12.63 7.19
C ILE A 486 -18.29 12.50 7.77
N LEU A 487 -18.78 11.27 7.84
CA LEU A 487 -20.05 10.95 8.45
C LEU A 487 -19.82 10.18 9.75
N SER A 488 -20.59 10.50 10.80
CA SER A 488 -20.71 9.57 11.92
C SER A 488 -21.43 8.30 11.46
N PHE A 489 -21.19 7.17 12.12
CA PHE A 489 -21.90 5.94 11.80
C PHE A 489 -23.37 5.98 12.27
N THR A 490 -24.21 5.09 11.74
CA THR A 490 -25.65 5.03 12.08
C THR A 490 -25.87 4.49 13.50
N PRO A 491 -26.95 4.88 14.22
CA PRO A 491 -27.22 4.38 15.55
C PRO A 491 -27.54 2.88 15.55
N ARG A 492 -27.33 2.23 16.69
CA ARG A 492 -27.80 0.88 16.98
C ARG A 492 -29.10 0.92 17.76
N ASN A 493 -29.91 -0.12 17.66
CA ASN A 493 -31.13 -0.28 18.45
C ASN A 493 -30.79 -0.68 19.90
N GLU A 494 -30.07 0.20 20.60
CA GLU A 494 -29.69 0.05 22.00
C GLU A 494 -30.23 1.23 22.81
N TRP A 495 -31.11 0.94 23.77
CA TRP A 495 -31.85 1.93 24.51
C TRP A 495 -31.39 2.01 25.96
N HIS A 496 -31.52 3.22 26.52
CA HIS A 496 -31.31 3.43 27.93
C HIS A 496 -32.58 3.21 28.68
N GLU A 497 -32.51 2.41 29.70
CA GLU A 497 -33.60 2.29 30.66
C GLU A 497 -33.74 3.61 31.43
N GLY A 498 -34.89 4.25 31.30
CA GLY A 498 -35.39 5.27 32.20
C GLY A 498 -35.23 6.74 31.85
N LYS A 499 -34.57 7.12 30.75
CA LYS A 499 -34.50 8.55 30.36
C LYS A 499 -34.45 8.77 28.85
N GLY A 500 -35.35 8.17 28.15
CA GLY A 500 -35.68 8.52 26.76
C GLY A 500 -34.50 8.66 25.82
N GLY A 501 -34.43 7.81 24.84
CA GLY A 501 -33.64 8.06 23.70
C GLY A 501 -32.82 6.89 23.20
N VAL A 502 -32.90 6.67 21.90
CA VAL A 502 -32.00 5.80 21.17
C VAL A 502 -30.74 6.58 20.91
N ARG A 503 -29.80 6.52 21.80
CA ARG A 503 -28.54 7.22 21.57
C ARG A 503 -27.44 6.30 21.09
N GLY A 504 -27.71 5.06 20.85
CA GLY A 504 -26.69 4.12 20.49
C GLY A 504 -25.67 3.87 21.59
N THR A 505 -24.79 2.95 21.35
CA THR A 505 -23.81 2.47 22.32
C THR A 505 -22.72 3.47 22.70
N PHE A 506 -22.67 4.61 22.04
CA PHE A 506 -21.56 5.55 22.17
C PHE A 506 -21.91 6.84 22.92
N TYR A 507 -23.15 6.99 23.32
CA TYR A 507 -23.53 8.14 24.13
C TYR A 507 -23.42 7.84 25.62
N PRO A 508 -22.93 8.79 26.42
CA PRO A 508 -22.93 8.67 27.87
C PRO A 508 -24.36 8.62 28.33
N VAL A 509 -24.68 7.59 29.02
CA VAL A 509 -26.03 7.26 29.28
C VAL A 509 -26.46 7.38 30.67
N ASN A 510 -25.98 6.65 31.51
CA ASN A 510 -26.30 6.70 32.89
C ASN A 510 -25.03 6.53 33.70
N GLU A 511 -24.55 7.61 34.22
CA GLU A 511 -23.32 7.67 34.98
C GLU A 511 -23.30 6.70 36.18
N LYS A 512 -24.44 6.43 36.80
CA LYS A 512 -24.51 5.58 38.00
C LYS A 512 -24.45 4.09 37.72
N LYS A 513 -25.05 3.64 36.61
CA LYS A 513 -25.08 2.22 36.24
C LYS A 513 -24.06 1.85 35.19
N GLY A 514 -23.64 2.82 34.44
CA GLY A 514 -22.76 2.64 33.32
C GLY A 514 -21.32 3.03 33.59
N LYS A 515 -20.91 3.19 34.84
CA LYS A 515 -19.58 3.70 35.17
C LYS A 515 -18.48 3.02 34.35
N HIS A 516 -18.44 1.71 34.41
CA HIS A 516 -17.47 0.92 33.64
C HIS A 516 -17.70 0.97 32.12
N TYR A 517 -18.94 1.08 31.74
CA TYR A 517 -19.41 1.15 30.39
C TYR A 517 -19.22 2.56 29.79
N ILE A 518 -19.43 3.59 30.58
CA ILE A 518 -19.20 5.00 30.20
C ILE A 518 -17.73 5.28 30.00
N GLU A 519 -16.86 4.89 30.90
CA GLU A 519 -15.41 5.06 30.75
C GLU A 519 -14.91 4.41 29.46
N ARG A 520 -15.31 3.19 29.20
CA ARG A 520 -14.95 2.48 27.98
C ARG A 520 -15.49 3.16 26.72
N ARG A 521 -16.65 3.82 26.79
CA ARG A 521 -17.29 4.47 25.65
C ARG A 521 -16.81 5.88 25.43
N ASN A 522 -16.49 6.61 26.46
CA ASN A 522 -15.86 7.91 26.36
C ASN A 522 -14.49 7.80 25.66
N ASP A 523 -13.73 6.75 25.98
CA ASP A 523 -12.44 6.49 25.35
C ASP A 523 -12.58 6.02 23.88
N ASN A 524 -13.74 5.51 23.49
CA ASN A 524 -13.99 4.93 22.18
C ASN A 524 -15.15 5.61 21.44
N TYR A 525 -15.37 6.88 21.67
CA TYR A 525 -16.49 7.61 21.08
C TYR A 525 -16.21 8.01 19.63
N ILE A 526 -16.54 7.13 18.72
CA ILE A 526 -16.26 7.29 17.28
C ILE A 526 -16.83 8.57 16.66
N PRO A 527 -18.09 9.00 16.90
CA PRO A 527 -18.57 10.27 16.35
C PRO A 527 -17.75 11.48 16.79
N GLN A 528 -17.23 11.49 18.02
CA GLN A 528 -16.32 12.56 18.47
C GLN A 528 -14.99 12.51 17.71
N TRP A 529 -14.44 11.32 17.50
CA TRP A 529 -13.21 11.17 16.71
C TRP A 529 -13.41 11.58 15.27
N CYS A 530 -14.55 11.22 14.65
CA CYS A 530 -14.91 11.68 13.31
C CYS A 530 -14.92 13.20 13.23
N LYS A 531 -15.59 13.86 14.20
CA LYS A 531 -15.66 15.32 14.28
C LYS A 531 -14.28 15.93 14.48
N GLN A 532 -13.49 15.40 15.42
CA GLN A 532 -12.14 15.90 15.68
C GLN A 532 -11.26 15.80 14.44
N VAL A 533 -11.23 14.66 13.76
CA VAL A 533 -10.44 14.47 12.54
C VAL A 533 -10.92 15.40 11.43
N ALA A 534 -12.22 15.59 11.28
CA ALA A 534 -12.79 16.51 10.30
C ALA A 534 -12.39 17.97 10.58
N ASP A 535 -12.50 18.42 11.83
CA ASP A 535 -12.13 19.78 12.26
C ASP A 535 -10.61 20.03 12.05
N GLU A 536 -9.76 19.10 12.47
CA GLU A 536 -8.30 19.17 12.32
C GLU A 536 -7.87 19.22 10.85
N ASN A 537 -8.66 18.65 9.96
CA ASN A 537 -8.39 18.64 8.53
C ASN A 537 -9.15 19.68 7.71
N GLY A 538 -10.01 20.48 8.34
CA GLY A 538 -10.83 21.46 7.66
C GLY A 538 -11.77 20.85 6.62
N VAL A 539 -12.37 19.69 6.94
CA VAL A 539 -13.36 19.00 6.09
C VAL A 539 -14.72 18.96 6.77
N GLU A 540 -15.75 18.78 5.98
CA GLU A 540 -17.12 18.75 6.49
C GLU A 540 -17.38 17.50 7.33
N PHE A 541 -18.11 17.64 8.44
CA PHE A 541 -18.62 16.57 9.27
C PHE A 541 -20.14 16.61 9.33
N ILE A 542 -20.80 15.48 9.08
CA ILE A 542 -22.26 15.33 9.22
C ILE A 542 -22.55 14.25 10.26
N ASP A 543 -23.22 14.66 11.34
CA ASP A 543 -23.59 13.74 12.44
C ASP A 543 -24.91 13.02 12.16
N ILE A 544 -24.88 12.07 11.23
CA ILE A 544 -26.06 11.25 10.90
C ILE A 544 -26.51 10.37 12.07
N HIS A 545 -25.60 10.05 12.99
CA HIS A 545 -25.90 9.27 14.19
C HIS A 545 -26.93 9.98 15.07
N ASN A 546 -26.63 11.22 15.46
CA ASN A 546 -27.53 12.00 16.30
C ASN A 546 -28.85 12.32 15.58
N ILE A 547 -28.81 12.70 14.33
CA ILE A 547 -30.01 13.03 13.56
C ILE A 547 -30.95 11.84 13.46
N SER A 548 -30.40 10.64 13.18
CA SER A 548 -31.19 9.41 13.11
C SER A 548 -31.68 8.96 14.48
N ALA A 549 -30.84 9.07 15.52
CA ALA A 549 -31.22 8.71 16.89
C ALA A 549 -32.33 9.61 17.42
N ASP A 550 -32.26 10.93 17.23
CA ASP A 550 -33.30 11.89 17.63
C ASP A 550 -34.64 11.61 16.93
N TYR A 551 -34.59 11.20 15.67
CA TYR A 551 -35.79 10.79 14.96
C TYR A 551 -36.41 9.53 15.61
N LEU A 552 -35.60 8.51 15.89
CA LEU A 552 -36.07 7.25 16.49
C LEU A 552 -36.59 7.48 17.91
N ASP A 553 -35.94 8.32 18.71
CA ASP A 553 -36.38 8.74 20.04
C ASP A 553 -37.80 9.31 19.98
N LYS A 554 -38.01 10.28 19.12
CA LYS A 554 -39.30 10.95 18.94
C LYS A 554 -40.37 10.01 18.37
N LYS A 555 -39.99 9.16 17.38
CA LYS A 555 -40.94 8.31 16.66
C LYS A 555 -41.32 7.05 17.41
N CYS A 556 -40.33 6.39 18.02
CA CYS A 556 -40.51 5.06 18.60
C CYS A 556 -40.62 5.09 20.15
N GLY A 557 -39.73 5.82 20.81
CA GLY A 557 -39.73 5.95 22.28
C GLY A 557 -39.37 4.65 23.02
N SER A 558 -39.12 3.54 22.35
CA SER A 558 -38.70 2.27 22.94
C SER A 558 -37.99 1.36 21.95
N LYS A 559 -37.18 0.43 22.49
CA LYS A 559 -36.46 -0.59 21.70
C LYS A 559 -37.42 -1.45 20.87
N ALA A 560 -38.54 -1.88 21.47
CA ALA A 560 -39.52 -2.74 20.80
C ALA A 560 -40.15 -2.05 19.57
N LYS A 561 -40.54 -0.78 19.71
CA LYS A 561 -41.09 0.00 18.60
C LYS A 561 -40.05 0.34 17.55
N ALA A 562 -38.79 0.49 17.94
CA ALA A 562 -37.70 0.76 17.00
C ALA A 562 -37.34 -0.47 16.15
N MET A 563 -37.77 -1.68 16.51
CA MET A 563 -37.48 -2.90 15.73
C MET A 563 -37.97 -2.84 14.30
N GLU A 564 -38.98 -2.04 13.97
CA GLU A 564 -39.40 -1.86 12.58
C GLU A 564 -38.34 -1.18 11.68
N TYR A 565 -37.40 -0.44 12.30
CA TYR A 565 -36.28 0.23 11.63
C TYR A 565 -35.02 -0.63 11.57
N PHE A 566 -34.98 -1.74 12.28
CA PHE A 566 -33.85 -2.66 12.32
C PHE A 566 -34.27 -4.04 11.81
N ASN A 567 -33.27 -4.82 11.42
CA ASN A 567 -33.47 -6.20 11.01
C ASN A 567 -33.39 -7.14 12.24
N HIS A 568 -32.91 -8.34 12.07
CA HIS A 568 -32.83 -9.34 13.13
C HIS A 568 -31.81 -9.02 14.24
N ASP A 569 -30.98 -8.01 14.07
CA ASP A 569 -30.02 -7.58 15.06
C ASP A 569 -30.18 -6.08 15.43
N HIS A 570 -29.35 -5.61 16.35
CA HIS A 570 -29.42 -4.23 16.83
C HIS A 570 -28.63 -3.23 15.96
N THR A 571 -27.96 -3.68 14.90
CA THR A 571 -27.05 -2.87 14.07
C THR A 571 -27.55 -2.64 12.67
N HIS A 572 -28.00 -3.72 12.01
CA HIS A 572 -28.42 -3.67 10.62
C HIS A 572 -29.86 -3.24 10.49
N THR A 573 -30.11 -2.34 9.57
CA THR A 573 -31.43 -1.73 9.38
C THR A 573 -32.31 -2.54 8.41
N SER A 574 -33.62 -2.42 8.65
CA SER A 574 -34.66 -2.75 7.66
C SER A 574 -34.63 -1.72 6.52
N LEU A 575 -35.44 -1.92 5.49
CA LEU A 575 -35.62 -0.93 4.43
C LEU A 575 -36.08 0.43 4.98
N LEU A 576 -36.99 0.42 5.95
CA LEU A 576 -37.47 1.63 6.61
C LEU A 576 -36.35 2.36 7.35
N GLY A 577 -35.53 1.62 8.10
CA GLY A 577 -34.37 2.19 8.79
C GLY A 577 -33.31 2.72 7.83
N ALA A 578 -33.05 2.03 6.74
CA ALA A 578 -32.11 2.51 5.70
C ALA A 578 -32.58 3.84 5.08
N ARG A 579 -33.87 3.95 4.78
CA ARG A 579 -34.48 5.21 4.30
C ARG A 579 -34.41 6.32 5.33
N ASN A 580 -34.64 6.02 6.61
CA ASN A 580 -34.49 7.00 7.68
C ASN A 580 -33.03 7.52 7.77
N ASN A 581 -32.04 6.64 7.64
CA ASN A 581 -30.64 7.04 7.66
C ASN A 581 -30.26 7.89 6.43
N ALA A 582 -30.78 7.56 5.24
CA ALA A 582 -30.62 8.38 4.04
C ALA A 582 -31.24 9.78 4.22
N LEU A 583 -32.44 9.86 4.79
CA LEU A 583 -33.11 11.13 5.11
C LEU A 583 -32.36 11.90 6.20
N SER A 584 -31.72 11.21 7.16
CA SER A 584 -30.88 11.84 8.18
C SER A 584 -29.65 12.49 7.57
N LEU A 585 -29.02 11.86 6.57
CA LEU A 585 -27.96 12.49 5.80
C LEU A 585 -28.48 13.75 5.07
N LYS A 586 -29.61 13.66 4.38
CA LYS A 586 -30.21 14.82 3.70
C LYS A 586 -30.40 15.99 4.68
N LYS A 587 -31.05 15.76 5.82
CA LYS A 587 -31.26 16.78 6.86
C LYS A 587 -29.95 17.36 7.39
N GLY A 588 -28.93 16.52 7.57
CA GLY A 588 -27.62 16.97 8.02
C GLY A 588 -26.93 17.89 7.02
N LEU A 589 -26.95 17.53 5.74
CA LEU A 589 -26.41 18.34 4.66
C LEU A 589 -27.13 19.68 4.50
N GLU A 590 -28.47 19.68 4.62
CA GLU A 590 -29.29 20.90 4.57
C GLU A 590 -28.99 21.83 5.78
N ALA A 591 -28.94 21.26 6.99
CA ALA A 591 -28.67 22.00 8.22
C ALA A 591 -27.26 22.61 8.24
N ALA A 592 -26.26 21.88 7.71
CA ALA A 592 -24.90 22.33 7.57
C ALA A 592 -24.70 23.34 6.42
N LYS A 593 -25.71 23.57 5.60
CA LYS A 593 -25.62 24.34 4.34
C LYS A 593 -24.48 23.82 3.45
N SER A 594 -24.33 22.49 3.42
CA SER A 594 -23.28 21.81 2.68
C SER A 594 -23.35 22.16 1.18
N PRO A 595 -22.23 22.42 0.52
CA PRO A 595 -22.20 22.51 -0.94
C PRO A 595 -22.75 21.25 -1.63
N LEU A 596 -22.71 20.11 -0.96
CA LEU A 596 -23.28 18.86 -1.46
C LEU A 596 -24.81 18.89 -1.53
N ALA A 597 -25.48 19.77 -0.75
CA ALA A 597 -26.93 19.89 -0.74
C ALA A 597 -27.54 20.30 -2.11
N GLN A 598 -26.77 20.93 -3.00
CA GLN A 598 -27.22 21.25 -4.36
C GLN A 598 -27.60 20.02 -5.21
N TYR A 599 -27.10 18.84 -4.83
CA TYR A 599 -27.36 17.57 -5.52
C TYR A 599 -28.53 16.79 -4.92
N LEU A 600 -29.18 17.33 -3.89
CA LEU A 600 -30.35 16.71 -3.27
C LEU A 600 -31.62 16.95 -4.13
N LYS A 601 -32.58 16.01 -3.94
CA LYS A 601 -33.96 16.12 -4.48
C LYS A 601 -34.77 17.15 -3.70
#